data_8f98207655dc98bb73bd4f964cdfe96b
#
_entry.id   8f98207655dc98bb73bd4f964cdfe96b
#
_cell.length_a   1.000
_cell.length_b   1.000
_cell.length_c   1.000
_cell.angle_alpha   90.00
_cell.angle_beta   90.00
_cell.angle_gamma   90.00
#
_symmetry.space_group_name_H-M   'P 1'
#
loop_
_entity.id
_entity.type
_entity.pdbx_description
1 polymer ?
#
loop_
_entity_poly.entity_id
_entity_poly.type
_entity_poly.pdbx_seq_one_letter_code
_entity_poly.pdbx_strand_id
1 'polypeptide(L)'
;MRGFCRSNRAAGLTGAVVLAASLLSVGLGVLSPGVAGAAAGPAAFTCSGGTLQAPQVIPAGTYKSVTVSDGFCVMQGTYHITGRLTVEPGAFLDAAVFFGFPPYNYGAPCNVFVNVSAGVRIGQHAALYFGNSGDTGCPSSNNVVKGGITSAGAESVVVHGTTISGGFTVQGGGGGTTCQPTAFSPFGPYSNLEDSHVNGGASVAGLSTCWTGIIRNTVNGTVKVNNNTMGDPDAIEIGLNHIHGTLACSGNALAFPGPGGVPTNSFDGSPPNPNVVTGARKGQCTGL
;
A
#
# COMPACT_ATOMS: atom_id res chain seq x y z
N MET A 1 -0.38 -3.76 22.16
CA MET A 1 1.11 -3.58 22.20
C MET A 1 1.39 -2.13 22.55
N ARG A 2 1.89 -1.87 23.76
CA ARG A 2 2.17 -0.49 24.21
C ARG A 2 3.56 -0.06 23.76
N GLY A 3 3.62 1.04 22.99
CA GLY A 3 4.77 1.95 22.96
C GLY A 3 5.89 1.61 22.00
N PHE A 4 5.82 2.08 20.77
CA PHE A 4 7.01 2.36 19.95
C PHE A 4 6.85 3.70 19.21
N CYS A 5 7.01 4.79 19.96
CA CYS A 5 7.44 6.08 19.40
C CYS A 5 8.35 6.75 20.42
N ARG A 6 9.65 6.48 20.37
CA ARG A 6 10.68 7.36 20.93
C ARG A 6 11.69 7.73 19.85
N SER A 7 11.68 9.00 19.53
CA SER A 7 12.65 9.68 18.67
C SER A 7 14.07 9.51 19.21
N ASN A 8 14.98 8.96 18.42
CA ASN A 8 16.41 9.12 18.62
C ASN A 8 16.97 10.09 17.58
N ARG A 9 17.33 11.27 18.05
CA ARG A 9 18.19 12.21 17.32
C ARG A 9 19.59 11.61 17.26
N ALA A 10 20.13 11.38 16.08
CA ALA A 10 21.54 11.08 15.87
C ALA A 10 22.19 12.19 15.05
N ALA A 11 23.34 12.58 15.56
CA ALA A 11 24.16 13.72 15.14
C ALA A 11 24.85 13.49 13.79
N GLY A 12 25.17 14.61 13.12
CA GLY A 12 25.80 14.64 11.82
C GLY A 12 27.26 14.16 11.79
N LEU A 13 27.66 13.68 10.62
CA LEU A 13 29.06 13.55 10.23
C LEU A 13 29.21 14.16 8.82
N THR A 14 30.02 15.20 8.78
CA THR A 14 30.52 15.86 7.57
C THR A 14 31.55 14.97 6.90
N GLY A 15 31.36 14.62 5.64
CA GLY A 15 32.30 13.88 4.79
C GLY A 15 32.64 14.68 3.52
N ALA A 16 33.94 14.90 3.29
CA ALA A 16 34.51 15.73 2.27
C ALA A 16 34.29 15.21 0.83
N VAL A 17 34.05 16.18 -0.07
CA VAL A 17 33.95 15.99 -1.51
C VAL A 17 35.34 16.01 -2.13
N VAL A 18 35.72 14.94 -2.85
CA VAL A 18 36.87 14.88 -3.75
C VAL A 18 36.39 15.10 -5.18
N LEU A 19 36.76 16.21 -5.78
CA LEU A 19 36.56 16.49 -7.20
C LEU A 19 37.66 15.81 -8.03
N ALA A 20 37.29 14.89 -8.92
CA ALA A 20 38.15 14.41 -9.99
C ALA A 20 37.75 15.09 -11.31
N ALA A 21 38.65 15.86 -11.88
CA ALA A 21 38.50 16.47 -13.20
C ALA A 21 38.92 15.46 -14.27
N SER A 22 38.06 15.18 -15.23
CA SER A 22 38.35 14.36 -16.41
C SER A 22 38.33 15.22 -17.67
N LEU A 23 39.40 15.17 -18.44
CA LEU A 23 39.71 15.91 -19.65
C LEU A 23 38.73 15.52 -20.81
N LEU A 24 38.21 16.55 -21.48
CA LEU A 24 37.43 16.44 -22.73
C LEU A 24 38.41 16.18 -23.89
N SER A 25 38.18 15.08 -24.62
CA SER A 25 38.66 14.90 -25.98
C SER A 25 37.52 15.24 -26.97
N VAL A 26 37.69 16.33 -27.72
CA VAL A 26 36.76 16.74 -28.78
C VAL A 26 37.07 15.93 -30.04
N GLY A 27 36.19 14.93 -30.30
CA GLY A 27 36.18 14.24 -31.60
C GLY A 27 35.14 14.88 -32.53
N LEU A 28 35.59 15.50 -33.63
CA LEU A 28 34.71 15.97 -34.72
C LEU A 28 34.12 14.75 -35.43
N GLY A 29 32.92 14.30 -35.03
CA GLY A 29 32.15 13.31 -35.73
C GLY A 29 31.27 13.93 -36.80
N VAL A 30 31.38 13.47 -38.01
CA VAL A 30 30.56 13.84 -39.18
C VAL A 30 29.09 13.51 -38.85
N LEU A 31 28.22 14.52 -38.76
CA LEU A 31 26.78 14.37 -38.58
C LEU A 31 26.16 13.79 -39.85
N SER A 32 25.97 12.49 -39.93
CA SER A 32 25.00 11.89 -40.85
C SER A 32 23.60 12.28 -40.37
N PRO A 33 22.68 12.72 -41.28
CA PRO A 33 21.30 12.94 -40.91
C PRO A 33 20.67 11.62 -40.56
N GLY A 34 20.70 11.29 -39.24
CA GLY A 34 20.05 10.13 -38.71
C GLY A 34 18.55 10.25 -38.94
N VAL A 35 17.95 9.27 -39.57
CA VAL A 35 16.51 9.06 -39.63
C VAL A 35 16.05 9.08 -38.15
N ALA A 36 15.23 10.07 -37.82
CA ALA A 36 14.62 10.15 -36.49
C ALA A 36 13.77 8.87 -36.32
N GLY A 37 14.35 7.85 -35.73
CA GLY A 37 13.62 6.65 -35.34
C GLY A 37 12.52 7.08 -34.41
N ALA A 38 11.28 6.71 -34.70
CA ALA A 38 10.16 6.92 -33.81
C ALA A 38 10.56 6.39 -32.42
N ALA A 39 10.53 7.26 -31.40
CA ALA A 39 10.87 6.86 -30.03
C ALA A 39 9.98 5.66 -29.66
N ALA A 40 10.59 4.54 -29.36
CA ALA A 40 9.86 3.35 -28.90
C ALA A 40 9.03 3.76 -27.68
N GLY A 41 7.71 3.51 -27.72
CA GLY A 41 6.82 3.81 -26.61
C GLY A 41 7.22 3.02 -25.34
N PRO A 42 6.65 3.36 -24.18
CA PRO A 42 7.00 2.70 -22.93
C PRO A 42 6.78 1.19 -23.03
N ALA A 43 7.79 0.42 -22.61
CA ALA A 43 7.77 -1.05 -22.61
C ALA A 43 7.04 -1.59 -21.36
N ALA A 44 6.55 -2.84 -21.45
CA ALA A 44 6.13 -3.59 -20.28
C ALA A 44 7.37 -4.01 -19.48
N PHE A 45 7.25 -4.06 -18.16
CA PHE A 45 8.28 -4.52 -17.24
C PHE A 45 7.75 -5.67 -16.39
N THR A 46 8.55 -6.73 -16.25
CA THR A 46 8.27 -7.83 -15.33
C THR A 46 9.38 -7.91 -14.31
N CYS A 47 9.00 -7.83 -13.03
CA CYS A 47 9.87 -8.13 -11.90
C CYS A 47 9.63 -9.57 -11.49
N SER A 48 10.69 -10.39 -11.47
CA SER A 48 10.62 -11.80 -11.09
C SER A 48 11.85 -12.17 -10.27
N GLY A 49 11.64 -12.65 -9.07
CA GLY A 49 12.73 -12.99 -8.15
C GLY A 49 12.91 -11.95 -7.05
N GLY A 50 14.09 -11.97 -6.41
CA GLY A 50 14.33 -11.27 -5.18
C GLY A 50 13.80 -12.01 -3.96
N THR A 51 14.34 -11.66 -2.80
CA THR A 51 13.90 -12.16 -1.50
C THR A 51 13.67 -10.97 -0.56
N LEU A 52 13.07 -11.20 0.59
CA LEU A 52 12.91 -10.15 1.59
C LEU A 52 14.25 -9.50 1.99
N GLN A 53 15.35 -10.27 2.02
CA GLN A 53 16.69 -9.79 2.38
C GLN A 53 17.45 -9.17 1.20
N ALA A 54 17.07 -9.49 -0.02
CA ALA A 54 17.67 -9.00 -1.27
C ALA A 54 16.56 -8.78 -2.33
N PRO A 55 15.71 -7.75 -2.16
CA PRO A 55 14.61 -7.52 -3.08
C PRO A 55 15.12 -7.07 -4.46
N GLN A 56 14.40 -7.45 -5.50
CA GLN A 56 14.65 -6.91 -6.82
C GLN A 56 14.11 -5.50 -6.94
N VAL A 57 14.96 -4.55 -7.24
CA VAL A 57 14.54 -3.15 -7.46
C VAL A 57 13.96 -3.00 -8.86
N ILE A 58 12.74 -2.50 -8.95
CA ILE A 58 12.15 -2.04 -10.21
C ILE A 58 12.75 -0.65 -10.51
N PRO A 59 13.44 -0.44 -11.64
CA PRO A 59 13.99 0.88 -11.97
C PRO A 59 12.88 1.94 -12.05
N ALA A 60 13.14 3.15 -11.55
CA ALA A 60 12.22 4.28 -11.72
C ALA A 60 12.04 4.63 -13.21
N GLY A 61 10.83 5.01 -13.62
CA GLY A 61 10.60 5.33 -15.03
C GLY A 61 9.15 5.22 -15.50
N THR A 62 8.99 5.21 -16.84
CA THR A 62 7.69 5.09 -17.50
C THR A 62 7.53 3.72 -18.15
N TYR A 63 6.43 3.04 -17.84
CA TYR A 63 6.13 1.69 -18.28
C TYR A 63 4.74 1.60 -18.93
N LYS A 64 4.60 0.72 -19.92
CA LYS A 64 3.29 0.33 -20.45
C LYS A 64 2.49 -0.43 -19.40
N SER A 65 3.13 -1.36 -18.70
CA SER A 65 2.59 -2.11 -17.57
C SER A 65 3.73 -2.58 -16.69
N VAL A 66 3.45 -2.86 -15.41
CA VAL A 66 4.38 -3.51 -14.50
C VAL A 66 3.70 -4.77 -13.96
N THR A 67 4.40 -5.89 -14.03
CA THR A 67 3.97 -7.17 -13.44
C THR A 67 5.05 -7.63 -12.46
N VAL A 68 4.66 -7.87 -11.23
CA VAL A 68 5.45 -8.59 -10.24
C VAL A 68 5.00 -10.04 -10.32
N SER A 69 5.80 -10.90 -10.96
CA SER A 69 5.38 -12.26 -11.29
C SER A 69 5.79 -13.28 -10.23
N ASP A 70 6.79 -12.97 -9.43
CA ASP A 70 7.30 -13.84 -8.38
C ASP A 70 8.25 -13.07 -7.44
N GLY A 71 8.50 -13.64 -6.25
CA GLY A 71 9.48 -13.13 -5.29
C GLY A 71 9.12 -11.78 -4.69
N PHE A 72 10.16 -11.04 -4.33
CA PHE A 72 10.08 -9.78 -3.60
C PHE A 72 10.60 -8.62 -4.44
N CYS A 73 9.73 -7.71 -4.85
CA CYS A 73 10.08 -6.54 -5.67
C CYS A 73 9.84 -5.23 -4.90
N VAL A 74 10.69 -4.24 -5.13
CA VAL A 74 10.57 -2.92 -4.51
C VAL A 74 10.58 -1.79 -5.55
N MET A 75 9.83 -0.75 -5.29
CA MET A 75 9.82 0.51 -6.03
C MET A 75 10.51 1.61 -5.21
N GLN A 76 11.48 2.31 -5.82
CA GLN A 76 12.22 3.40 -5.21
C GLN A 76 12.33 4.56 -6.19
N GLY A 77 11.50 5.59 -6.01
CA GLY A 77 11.47 6.77 -6.89
C GLY A 77 10.13 7.02 -7.59
N THR A 78 10.14 7.58 -8.79
CA THR A 78 8.94 7.98 -9.52
C THR A 78 8.62 7.03 -10.65
N TYR A 79 7.35 6.59 -10.73
CA TYR A 79 6.84 5.63 -11.69
C TYR A 79 5.59 6.15 -12.41
N HIS A 80 5.57 6.04 -13.73
CA HIS A 80 4.41 6.31 -14.58
C HIS A 80 4.03 5.03 -15.33
N ILE A 81 2.99 4.33 -14.88
CA ILE A 81 2.49 3.10 -15.49
C ILE A 81 1.24 3.45 -16.29
N THR A 82 1.37 3.49 -17.63
CA THR A 82 0.28 3.90 -18.52
C THR A 82 -0.83 2.86 -18.64
N GLY A 83 -0.56 1.62 -18.27
CA GLY A 83 -1.53 0.53 -18.16
C GLY A 83 -1.73 0.09 -16.72
N ARG A 84 -1.65 -1.22 -16.49
CA ARG A 84 -1.93 -1.87 -15.22
C ARG A 84 -0.66 -2.19 -14.44
N LEU A 85 -0.76 -2.10 -13.11
CA LEU A 85 0.15 -2.72 -12.16
C LEU A 85 -0.47 -4.02 -11.66
N THR A 86 0.26 -5.15 -11.80
CA THR A 86 -0.21 -6.46 -11.36
C THR A 86 0.80 -7.08 -10.42
N VAL A 87 0.32 -7.61 -9.28
CA VAL A 87 1.07 -8.46 -8.38
C VAL A 87 0.46 -9.86 -8.48
N GLU A 88 1.20 -10.78 -9.09
CA GLU A 88 0.73 -12.14 -9.37
C GLU A 88 0.63 -12.98 -8.08
N PRO A 89 -0.04 -14.14 -8.11
CA PRO A 89 -0.18 -14.98 -6.93
C PRO A 89 1.15 -15.32 -6.26
N GLY A 90 1.22 -15.14 -4.93
CA GLY A 90 2.40 -15.40 -4.12
C GLY A 90 3.55 -14.39 -4.24
N ALA A 91 3.43 -13.41 -5.11
CA ALA A 91 4.43 -12.35 -5.26
C ALA A 91 4.23 -11.21 -4.24
N PHE A 92 5.29 -10.44 -4.01
CA PHE A 92 5.26 -9.28 -3.13
C PHE A 92 5.78 -8.01 -3.81
N LEU A 93 5.03 -6.93 -3.68
CA LEU A 93 5.48 -5.59 -4.09
C LEU A 93 5.46 -4.63 -2.91
N ASP A 94 6.65 -4.07 -2.60
CA ASP A 94 6.78 -2.93 -1.73
C ASP A 94 7.00 -1.65 -2.54
N ALA A 95 5.99 -0.79 -2.56
CA ALA A 95 6.02 0.55 -3.11
C ALA A 95 5.68 1.59 -2.00
N ALA A 96 6.15 1.32 -0.79
CA ALA A 96 5.95 2.10 0.41
C ALA A 96 7.25 2.20 1.21
N VAL A 97 7.28 3.01 2.26
CA VAL A 97 8.45 3.12 3.18
C VAL A 97 8.41 2.08 4.30
N PHE A 98 7.55 1.09 4.20
CA PHE A 98 7.18 0.24 5.31
C PHE A 98 8.32 -0.61 5.88
N PHE A 99 9.30 -1.02 5.07
CA PHE A 99 10.41 -1.87 5.50
C PHE A 99 11.68 -1.13 5.92
N GLY A 100 11.55 0.15 6.32
CA GLY A 100 12.68 0.90 6.92
C GLY A 100 13.07 0.48 8.34
N PHE A 101 12.40 -0.54 8.91
CA PHE A 101 12.70 -1.02 10.27
C PHE A 101 13.70 -2.19 10.26
N PRO A 102 14.68 -2.21 11.17
CA PRO A 102 15.57 -3.35 11.32
C PRO A 102 14.77 -4.65 11.61
N PRO A 103 15.13 -5.80 11.01
CA PRO A 103 16.30 -6.02 10.14
C PRO A 103 16.11 -5.61 8.68
N TYR A 104 14.99 -5.03 8.33
CA TYR A 104 14.55 -4.73 6.97
C TYR A 104 14.87 -3.26 6.61
N ASN A 105 16.14 -2.94 6.39
CA ASN A 105 16.59 -1.60 5.98
C ASN A 105 16.41 -1.31 4.49
N TYR A 106 15.40 -1.91 3.85
CA TYR A 106 15.12 -1.68 2.43
C TYR A 106 14.15 -0.51 2.20
N GLY A 107 13.84 0.25 3.23
CA GLY A 107 12.86 1.32 3.16
C GLY A 107 12.98 2.08 1.86
N ALA A 108 11.93 1.99 1.04
CA ALA A 108 11.81 2.89 -0.08
C ALA A 108 11.99 4.32 0.47
N PRO A 109 12.77 5.17 -0.19
CA PRO A 109 12.93 6.54 0.28
C PRO A 109 11.55 7.22 0.29
N CYS A 110 11.33 8.17 1.20
CA CYS A 110 10.07 8.91 1.34
C CYS A 110 9.54 9.57 0.04
N ASN A 111 10.27 9.48 -1.06
CA ASN A 111 9.93 10.04 -2.36
C ASN A 111 9.38 9.03 -3.37
N VAL A 112 8.88 7.89 -2.95
CA VAL A 112 8.20 6.95 -3.86
C VAL A 112 6.88 7.57 -4.30
N PHE A 113 6.74 7.72 -5.60
CA PHE A 113 5.53 8.20 -6.26
C PHE A 113 5.15 7.28 -7.41
N VAL A 114 3.94 6.73 -7.36
CA VAL A 114 3.46 5.79 -8.37
C VAL A 114 2.15 6.29 -8.98
N ASN A 115 2.16 6.52 -10.29
CA ASN A 115 0.98 6.87 -11.07
C ASN A 115 0.62 5.70 -11.97
N VAL A 116 -0.58 5.10 -11.77
CA VAL A 116 -1.11 3.97 -12.53
C VAL A 116 -2.35 4.42 -13.30
N SER A 117 -2.30 4.38 -14.62
CA SER A 117 -3.41 4.91 -15.44
C SER A 117 -4.60 3.96 -15.61
N ALA A 118 -4.44 2.65 -15.43
CA ALA A 118 -5.58 1.71 -15.50
C ALA A 118 -6.07 1.28 -14.11
N GLY A 119 -5.30 0.49 -13.41
CA GLY A 119 -5.66 0.00 -12.08
C GLY A 119 -4.61 -0.94 -11.53
N VAL A 120 -4.79 -1.37 -10.29
CA VAL A 120 -3.90 -2.29 -9.59
C VAL A 120 -4.67 -3.60 -9.31
N ARG A 121 -4.04 -4.74 -9.63
CA ARG A 121 -4.57 -6.07 -9.35
C ARG A 121 -3.60 -6.86 -8.49
N ILE A 122 -4.11 -7.47 -7.43
CA ILE A 122 -3.34 -8.29 -6.50
C ILE A 122 -3.92 -9.71 -6.50
N GLY A 123 -3.06 -10.68 -6.73
CA GLY A 123 -3.39 -12.10 -6.81
C GLY A 123 -3.52 -12.77 -5.45
N GLN A 124 -3.90 -14.05 -5.50
CA GLN A 124 -4.05 -14.89 -4.31
C GLN A 124 -2.69 -15.08 -3.61
N HIS A 125 -2.67 -15.03 -2.28
CA HIS A 125 -1.46 -15.13 -1.45
C HIS A 125 -0.36 -14.12 -1.78
N ALA A 126 -0.67 -13.10 -2.59
CA ALA A 126 0.25 -11.99 -2.85
C ALA A 126 0.16 -10.93 -1.77
N ALA A 127 1.17 -10.05 -1.70
CA ALA A 127 1.09 -8.88 -0.85
C ALA A 127 1.48 -7.60 -1.60
N LEU A 128 0.80 -6.51 -1.27
CA LEU A 128 1.05 -5.17 -1.78
C LEU A 128 1.14 -4.18 -0.63
N TYR A 129 2.26 -3.46 -0.54
CA TYR A 129 2.40 -2.25 0.24
C TYR A 129 2.55 -1.07 -0.71
N PHE A 130 1.65 -0.09 -0.65
CA PHE A 130 1.51 0.95 -1.65
C PHE A 130 1.28 2.32 -1.02
N GLY A 131 2.29 3.16 -1.09
CA GLY A 131 2.25 4.51 -0.55
C GLY A 131 2.52 4.61 0.95
N ASN A 132 2.62 5.85 1.42
CA ASN A 132 2.94 6.20 2.79
C ASN A 132 1.86 7.07 3.41
N SER A 133 1.58 6.86 4.67
CA SER A 133 0.87 7.78 5.55
C SER A 133 1.86 8.61 6.38
N GLY A 134 1.38 9.69 7.00
CA GLY A 134 2.18 10.51 7.92
C GLY A 134 2.74 9.73 9.12
N ASP A 135 2.14 8.61 9.48
CA ASP A 135 2.53 7.76 10.61
C ASP A 135 3.88 7.04 10.39
N THR A 136 4.32 6.93 9.15
CA THR A 136 5.63 6.33 8.80
C THR A 136 6.81 7.29 8.97
N GLY A 137 6.57 8.53 9.40
CA GLY A 137 7.58 9.60 9.44
C GLY A 137 7.91 10.18 8.06
N CYS A 138 7.22 9.71 7.01
CA CYS A 138 7.29 10.27 5.66
C CYS A 138 6.07 11.13 5.35
N PRO A 139 6.17 12.14 4.48
CA PRO A 139 5.00 12.79 3.91
C PRO A 139 4.11 11.77 3.19
N SER A 140 2.80 12.05 3.14
CA SER A 140 1.87 11.27 2.33
C SER A 140 2.35 11.19 0.88
N SER A 141 2.35 9.99 0.29
CA SER A 141 3.00 9.73 -1.01
C SER A 141 2.30 10.36 -2.20
N ASN A 142 1.02 10.75 -2.07
CA ASN A 142 0.22 11.31 -3.16
C ASN A 142 0.19 10.44 -4.43
N ASN A 143 0.20 9.12 -4.27
CA ASN A 143 0.08 8.19 -5.38
C ASN A 143 -1.26 8.37 -6.12
N VAL A 144 -1.30 8.01 -7.40
CA VAL A 144 -2.52 8.11 -8.21
C VAL A 144 -2.79 6.79 -8.92
N VAL A 145 -3.99 6.25 -8.73
CA VAL A 145 -4.53 5.09 -9.47
C VAL A 145 -5.81 5.52 -10.17
N LYS A 146 -5.77 5.71 -11.49
CA LYS A 146 -6.94 6.16 -12.27
C LYS A 146 -8.04 5.11 -12.40
N GLY A 147 -7.72 3.83 -12.22
CA GLY A 147 -8.68 2.75 -12.08
C GLY A 147 -8.97 2.42 -10.62
N GLY A 148 -9.38 1.17 -10.36
CA GLY A 148 -9.53 0.64 -9.02
C GLY A 148 -8.30 -0.12 -8.54
N ILE A 149 -8.26 -0.39 -7.23
CA ILE A 149 -7.35 -1.36 -6.61
C ILE A 149 -8.20 -2.57 -6.22
N THR A 150 -7.83 -3.75 -6.73
CA THR A 150 -8.63 -4.97 -6.53
C THR A 150 -7.75 -6.14 -6.12
N SER A 151 -8.20 -6.89 -5.13
CA SER A 151 -7.55 -8.09 -4.64
C SER A 151 -8.56 -9.23 -4.50
N ALA A 152 -8.11 -10.44 -4.81
CA ALA A 152 -8.85 -11.67 -4.55
C ALA A 152 -7.91 -12.70 -3.90
N GLY A 153 -8.11 -12.94 -2.60
CA GLY A 153 -7.33 -13.91 -1.83
C GLY A 153 -5.90 -13.47 -1.47
N ALA A 154 -5.57 -12.16 -1.55
CA ALA A 154 -4.25 -11.68 -1.15
C ALA A 154 -3.98 -11.90 0.34
N GLU A 155 -2.72 -12.06 0.70
CA GLU A 155 -2.29 -12.12 2.10
C GLU A 155 -2.39 -10.76 2.78
N SER A 156 -1.94 -9.71 2.09
CA SER A 156 -1.89 -8.36 2.65
C SER A 156 -2.08 -7.31 1.55
N VAL A 157 -2.92 -6.30 1.82
CA VAL A 157 -3.11 -5.15 0.93
C VAL A 157 -3.10 -3.88 1.76
N VAL A 158 -1.99 -3.18 1.75
CA VAL A 158 -1.77 -1.94 2.50
C VAL A 158 -1.69 -0.79 1.50
N VAL A 159 -2.60 0.17 1.62
CA VAL A 159 -2.68 1.32 0.71
C VAL A 159 -2.80 2.60 1.51
N HIS A 160 -1.81 3.47 1.37
CA HIS A 160 -1.73 4.74 2.08
C HIS A 160 -1.52 5.91 1.11
N GLY A 161 -2.02 7.10 1.48
CA GLY A 161 -1.72 8.35 0.80
C GLY A 161 -2.00 8.33 -0.71
N THR A 162 -3.07 7.67 -1.14
CA THR A 162 -3.34 7.36 -2.55
C THR A 162 -4.68 7.94 -3.01
N THR A 163 -4.69 8.58 -4.18
CA THR A 163 -5.93 8.94 -4.89
C THR A 163 -6.33 7.81 -5.83
N ILE A 164 -7.50 7.19 -5.59
CA ILE A 164 -8.05 6.08 -6.36
C ILE A 164 -9.32 6.58 -7.09
N SER A 165 -9.27 6.70 -8.42
CA SER A 165 -10.44 7.19 -9.18
C SER A 165 -11.56 6.14 -9.30
N GLY A 166 -11.24 4.87 -9.18
CA GLY A 166 -12.22 3.78 -9.06
C GLY A 166 -12.52 3.40 -7.61
N GLY A 167 -12.81 2.14 -7.37
CA GLY A 167 -13.03 1.58 -6.03
C GLY A 167 -11.79 0.92 -5.45
N PHE A 168 -11.83 0.70 -4.14
CA PHE A 168 -10.90 -0.15 -3.41
C PHE A 168 -11.62 -1.43 -2.98
N THR A 169 -11.13 -2.59 -3.39
CA THR A 169 -11.78 -3.88 -3.08
C THR A 169 -10.75 -4.92 -2.67
N VAL A 170 -10.89 -5.43 -1.45
CA VAL A 170 -10.14 -6.57 -0.92
C VAL A 170 -11.12 -7.67 -0.58
N GLN A 171 -11.00 -8.82 -1.25
CA GLN A 171 -11.91 -9.93 -1.13
C GLN A 171 -11.19 -11.23 -0.78
N GLY A 172 -11.50 -11.82 0.36
CA GLY A 172 -10.89 -13.06 0.85
C GLY A 172 -9.39 -12.96 1.13
N GLY A 173 -8.79 -14.04 1.58
CA GLY A 173 -7.37 -14.08 1.96
C GLY A 173 -7.11 -13.56 3.38
N GLY A 174 -6.04 -12.78 3.55
CA GLY A 174 -5.70 -12.12 4.81
C GLY A 174 -4.59 -12.81 5.62
N GLY A 175 -3.97 -13.88 5.14
CA GLY A 175 -2.77 -14.50 5.73
C GLY A 175 -2.96 -15.25 7.07
N GLY A 176 -4.18 -15.28 7.62
CA GLY A 176 -4.50 -15.97 8.87
C GLY A 176 -4.61 -15.06 10.09
N THR A 177 -5.17 -15.61 11.18
CA THR A 177 -5.56 -14.85 12.39
C THR A 177 -4.55 -14.95 13.55
N THR A 178 -3.35 -15.44 13.31
CA THR A 178 -2.38 -15.72 14.40
C THR A 178 -1.65 -14.49 14.90
N CYS A 179 -1.73 -13.33 14.23
CA CYS A 179 -1.01 -12.09 14.57
C CYS A 179 0.50 -12.29 14.75
N GLN A 180 1.07 -13.26 14.06
CA GLN A 180 2.50 -13.55 14.06
C GLN A 180 3.13 -13.03 12.76
N PRO A 181 4.42 -12.68 12.77
CA PRO A 181 5.13 -12.32 11.55
C PRO A 181 4.94 -13.35 10.45
N THR A 182 4.75 -12.86 9.22
CA THR A 182 4.68 -13.67 8.00
C THR A 182 5.88 -13.37 7.09
N ALA A 183 5.96 -14.04 5.96
CA ALA A 183 6.97 -13.72 4.95
C ALA A 183 6.86 -12.28 4.42
N PHE A 184 5.68 -11.66 4.53
CA PHE A 184 5.39 -10.35 3.97
C PHE A 184 5.08 -9.26 5.02
N SER A 185 4.96 -9.61 6.29
CA SER A 185 4.68 -8.65 7.35
C SER A 185 5.36 -9.02 8.66
N PRO A 186 6.20 -8.14 9.23
CA PRO A 186 6.83 -8.37 10.53
C PRO A 186 5.85 -8.21 11.70
N PHE A 187 4.65 -7.66 11.49
CA PHE A 187 3.64 -7.41 12.51
C PHE A 187 2.44 -8.36 12.45
N GLY A 188 2.52 -9.40 11.61
CA GLY A 188 1.39 -10.25 11.25
C GLY A 188 0.68 -9.78 9.99
N PRO A 189 -0.20 -10.60 9.41
CA PRO A 189 -0.94 -10.24 8.22
C PRO A 189 -2.00 -9.18 8.52
N TYR A 190 -2.09 -8.17 7.66
CA TYR A 190 -3.13 -7.15 7.74
C TYR A 190 -3.41 -6.51 6.38
N SER A 191 -4.58 -5.90 6.28
CA SER A 191 -4.94 -5.10 5.10
C SER A 191 -5.58 -3.80 5.56
N ASN A 192 -5.15 -2.67 5.00
CA ASN A 192 -5.71 -1.38 5.35
C ASN A 192 -5.77 -0.39 4.19
N LEU A 193 -6.58 0.63 4.37
CA LEU A 193 -6.69 1.80 3.52
C LEU A 193 -6.61 3.03 4.42
N GLU A 194 -5.56 3.85 4.27
CA GLU A 194 -5.35 5.03 5.11
C GLU A 194 -4.97 6.27 4.31
N ASP A 195 -5.36 7.45 4.84
CA ASP A 195 -5.00 8.76 4.29
C ASP A 195 -5.27 8.91 2.79
N SER A 196 -6.25 8.19 2.27
CA SER A 196 -6.51 8.03 0.85
C SER A 196 -7.82 8.71 0.42
N HIS A 197 -7.87 9.05 -0.88
CA HIS A 197 -9.08 9.58 -1.52
C HIS A 197 -9.61 8.57 -2.53
N VAL A 198 -10.81 8.03 -2.31
CA VAL A 198 -11.45 7.02 -3.15
C VAL A 198 -12.71 7.59 -3.79
N ASN A 199 -12.71 7.78 -5.13
CA ASN A 199 -13.87 8.31 -5.85
C ASN A 199 -14.99 7.28 -6.04
N GLY A 200 -14.69 5.99 -5.88
CA GLY A 200 -15.69 4.92 -5.81
C GLY A 200 -16.00 4.51 -4.37
N GLY A 201 -16.46 3.29 -4.19
CA GLY A 201 -16.63 2.69 -2.86
C GLY A 201 -15.37 1.98 -2.37
N ALA A 202 -15.33 1.68 -1.08
CA ALA A 202 -14.32 0.81 -0.47
C ALA A 202 -14.99 -0.45 0.09
N SER A 203 -14.41 -1.63 -0.17
CA SER A 203 -14.95 -2.90 0.29
C SER A 203 -13.83 -3.81 0.80
N VAL A 204 -13.95 -4.27 2.03
CA VAL A 204 -13.09 -5.26 2.66
C VAL A 204 -13.96 -6.40 3.16
N ALA A 205 -13.82 -7.58 2.55
CA ALA A 205 -14.74 -8.68 2.84
C ALA A 205 -14.07 -10.06 2.80
N GLY A 206 -14.49 -10.94 3.72
CA GLY A 206 -14.06 -12.32 3.76
C GLY A 206 -12.60 -12.54 4.13
N LEU A 207 -11.96 -11.58 4.79
CA LEU A 207 -10.60 -11.73 5.29
C LEU A 207 -10.56 -12.67 6.49
N SER A 208 -9.47 -13.46 6.57
CA SER A 208 -9.00 -14.11 7.79
C SER A 208 -7.62 -13.52 8.08
N THR A 209 -7.53 -12.56 8.98
CA THR A 209 -6.32 -11.75 9.18
C THR A 209 -6.14 -11.33 10.63
N CYS A 210 -4.96 -10.81 10.99
CA CYS A 210 -4.74 -10.25 12.31
C CYS A 210 -5.55 -8.96 12.48
N TRP A 211 -5.42 -8.01 11.54
CA TRP A 211 -5.97 -6.68 11.66
C TRP A 211 -6.41 -6.11 10.29
N THR A 212 -7.40 -5.22 10.31
CA THR A 212 -7.78 -4.42 9.15
C THR A 212 -8.24 -3.01 9.57
N GLY A 213 -7.89 -2.01 8.78
CA GLY A 213 -8.24 -0.62 9.04
C GLY A 213 -8.78 0.11 7.80
N ILE A 214 -9.72 1.01 8.02
CA ILE A 214 -10.14 2.04 7.06
C ILE A 214 -10.10 3.36 7.82
N ILE A 215 -9.02 4.13 7.68
CA ILE A 215 -8.66 5.20 8.60
C ILE A 215 -8.30 6.48 7.84
N ARG A 216 -8.86 7.62 8.23
CA ARG A 216 -8.55 8.95 7.69
C ARG A 216 -8.75 9.10 6.17
N ASN A 217 -9.74 8.40 5.60
CA ASN A 217 -10.01 8.45 4.16
C ASN A 217 -11.15 9.41 3.82
N THR A 218 -11.13 9.89 2.58
CA THR A 218 -12.31 10.46 1.93
C THR A 218 -12.83 9.45 0.89
N VAL A 219 -14.06 8.94 1.06
CA VAL A 219 -14.67 7.95 0.18
C VAL A 219 -15.95 8.51 -0.40
N ASN A 220 -16.00 8.68 -1.73
CA ASN A 220 -17.17 9.23 -2.43
C ASN A 220 -18.25 8.19 -2.74
N GLY A 221 -18.20 7.04 -2.08
CA GLY A 221 -19.16 5.94 -2.25
C GLY A 221 -19.43 5.21 -0.94
N THR A 222 -19.96 4.00 -1.07
CA THR A 222 -20.25 3.13 0.07
C THR A 222 -18.98 2.47 0.58
N VAL A 223 -18.81 2.45 1.92
CA VAL A 223 -17.82 1.63 2.62
C VAL A 223 -18.49 0.38 3.15
N LYS A 224 -17.94 -0.81 2.80
CA LYS A 224 -18.43 -2.12 3.25
C LYS A 224 -17.31 -2.89 3.93
N VAL A 225 -17.57 -3.40 5.13
CA VAL A 225 -16.65 -4.26 5.88
C VAL A 225 -17.42 -5.48 6.37
N ASN A 226 -17.30 -6.62 5.66
CA ASN A 226 -18.22 -7.74 5.86
C ASN A 226 -17.51 -9.07 5.95
N ASN A 227 -18.03 -9.96 6.83
CA ASN A 227 -17.64 -11.36 6.92
C ASN A 227 -16.13 -11.57 7.13
N ASN A 228 -15.49 -10.69 7.89
CA ASN A 228 -14.08 -10.79 8.22
C ASN A 228 -13.91 -11.51 9.56
N THR A 229 -12.87 -12.34 9.67
CA THR A 229 -12.49 -13.04 10.90
C THR A 229 -11.12 -12.52 11.33
N MET A 230 -11.04 -11.97 12.55
CA MET A 230 -9.88 -11.26 13.06
C MET A 230 -9.18 -11.99 14.18
N GLY A 231 -7.85 -11.84 14.22
CA GLY A 231 -7.01 -12.38 15.29
C GLY A 231 -6.83 -11.45 16.47
N ASP A 232 -6.94 -10.13 16.26
CA ASP A 232 -6.81 -9.13 17.31
C ASP A 232 -8.20 -8.70 17.84
N PRO A 233 -8.40 -8.52 19.15
CA PRO A 233 -9.71 -8.14 19.73
C PRO A 233 -10.28 -6.81 19.24
N ASP A 234 -9.46 -5.83 18.93
CA ASP A 234 -9.86 -4.50 18.42
C ASP A 234 -9.53 -4.29 16.93
N ALA A 235 -9.38 -5.38 16.22
CA ALA A 235 -8.78 -5.49 14.91
C ALA A 235 -9.51 -4.87 13.73
N ILE A 236 -10.73 -4.36 13.86
CA ILE A 236 -11.44 -3.71 12.77
C ILE A 236 -11.61 -2.23 13.09
N GLU A 237 -10.64 -1.45 12.68
CA GLU A 237 -10.61 -0.02 12.96
C GLU A 237 -11.16 0.80 11.81
N ILE A 238 -12.27 1.51 12.06
CA ILE A 238 -12.92 2.39 11.07
C ILE A 238 -13.11 3.76 11.70
N GLY A 239 -12.21 4.68 11.46
CA GLY A 239 -12.24 5.99 12.12
C GLY A 239 -11.71 7.14 11.28
N LEU A 240 -12.12 8.36 11.62
CA LEU A 240 -11.68 9.61 10.99
C LEU A 240 -11.98 9.68 9.48
N ASN A 241 -12.91 8.87 8.96
CA ASN A 241 -13.25 8.90 7.56
C ASN A 241 -14.34 9.93 7.24
N HIS A 242 -14.27 10.52 6.05
CA HIS A 242 -15.33 11.27 5.41
C HIS A 242 -15.96 10.38 4.32
N ILE A 243 -17.16 9.82 4.59
CA ILE A 243 -17.85 8.88 3.70
C ILE A 243 -19.08 9.57 3.10
N HIS A 244 -19.02 9.87 1.79
CA HIS A 244 -20.13 10.46 1.05
C HIS A 244 -21.13 9.39 0.56
N GLY A 245 -21.39 8.39 1.38
CA GLY A 245 -22.28 7.27 1.10
C GLY A 245 -22.64 6.53 2.38
N THR A 246 -22.96 5.25 2.24
CA THR A 246 -23.31 4.38 3.38
C THR A 246 -22.05 3.74 3.97
N LEU A 247 -22.01 3.65 5.31
CA LEU A 247 -21.08 2.79 6.04
C LEU A 247 -21.84 1.54 6.50
N ALA A 248 -21.47 0.37 6.01
CA ALA A 248 -22.16 -0.89 6.27
C ALA A 248 -21.20 -2.01 6.70
N CYS A 249 -21.48 -2.61 7.84
CA CYS A 249 -20.68 -3.72 8.39
C CYS A 249 -21.60 -4.86 8.82
N SER A 250 -21.19 -6.09 8.47
CA SER A 250 -21.97 -7.28 8.85
C SER A 250 -21.09 -8.53 8.89
N GLY A 251 -21.42 -9.48 9.79
CA GLY A 251 -20.79 -10.79 9.83
C GLY A 251 -19.30 -10.79 10.20
N ASN A 252 -18.78 -9.69 10.76
CA ASN A 252 -17.41 -9.65 11.24
C ASN A 252 -17.33 -10.31 12.63
N ALA A 253 -16.25 -11.04 12.89
CA ALA A 253 -16.09 -11.81 14.12
C ALA A 253 -14.62 -11.94 14.53
N LEU A 254 -14.37 -12.29 15.80
CA LEU A 254 -13.07 -12.79 16.26
C LEU A 254 -12.89 -14.26 15.86
N ALA A 255 -11.65 -14.64 15.66
CA ALA A 255 -11.24 -16.05 15.46
C ALA A 255 -11.36 -16.91 16.72
N PHE A 256 -11.51 -16.29 17.89
CA PHE A 256 -11.63 -16.95 19.19
C PHE A 256 -12.80 -16.36 20.01
N PRO A 257 -13.39 -17.11 20.94
CA PRO A 257 -14.43 -16.59 21.82
C PRO A 257 -13.93 -15.44 22.67
N GLY A 258 -14.62 -14.30 22.66
CA GLY A 258 -14.28 -13.14 23.48
C GLY A 258 -15.07 -11.90 23.08
N PRO A 259 -15.03 -10.87 23.90
CA PRO A 259 -15.54 -9.55 23.51
C PRO A 259 -14.60 -8.95 22.46
N GLY A 260 -15.16 -8.48 21.35
CA GLY A 260 -14.40 -7.85 20.26
C GLY A 260 -14.84 -8.36 18.89
N GLY A 261 -14.04 -8.07 17.85
CA GLY A 261 -14.33 -8.41 16.45
C GLY A 261 -15.47 -7.60 15.84
N VAL A 262 -16.01 -6.65 16.58
CA VAL A 262 -16.96 -5.67 16.09
C VAL A 262 -16.17 -4.44 15.64
N PRO A 263 -16.48 -3.85 14.49
CA PRO A 263 -15.82 -2.64 14.05
C PRO A 263 -15.83 -1.54 15.11
N THR A 264 -14.71 -0.90 15.34
CA THR A 264 -14.51 0.18 16.30
C THR A 264 -13.95 1.42 15.62
N ASN A 265 -14.19 2.60 16.20
CA ASN A 265 -13.51 3.85 15.87
C ASN A 265 -12.55 4.30 16.98
N SER A 266 -12.20 3.40 17.86
CA SER A 266 -11.18 3.58 18.91
C SER A 266 -9.93 2.81 18.49
N PHE A 267 -8.79 3.49 18.38
CA PHE A 267 -7.52 2.91 17.96
C PHE A 267 -6.68 2.59 19.18
N ASP A 268 -6.22 1.36 19.34
CA ASP A 268 -5.38 0.92 20.47
C ASP A 268 -5.89 1.42 21.84
N GLY A 269 -7.19 1.39 22.06
CA GLY A 269 -7.81 1.90 23.30
C GLY A 269 -7.80 3.43 23.45
N SER A 270 -7.52 4.17 22.38
CA SER A 270 -7.66 5.64 22.36
C SER A 270 -9.13 6.07 22.48
N PRO A 271 -9.44 7.34 22.77
CA PRO A 271 -10.79 7.88 22.67
C PRO A 271 -11.36 7.65 21.26
N PRO A 272 -12.71 7.57 21.13
CA PRO A 272 -13.35 7.39 19.83
C PRO A 272 -12.95 8.46 18.81
N ASN A 273 -12.67 8.02 17.60
CA ASN A 273 -12.29 8.82 16.44
C ASN A 273 -13.43 8.78 15.40
N PRO A 274 -14.43 9.68 15.51
CA PRO A 274 -15.69 9.53 14.78
C PRO A 274 -15.51 9.67 13.27
N ASN A 275 -16.32 8.90 12.53
CA ASN A 275 -16.47 9.06 11.09
C ASN A 275 -17.52 10.15 10.78
N VAL A 276 -17.35 10.85 9.67
CA VAL A 276 -18.38 11.68 9.05
C VAL A 276 -19.04 10.90 7.93
N VAL A 277 -20.30 10.49 8.08
CA VAL A 277 -21.04 9.67 7.11
C VAL A 277 -22.29 10.42 6.68
N THR A 278 -22.41 10.75 5.37
CA THR A 278 -23.57 11.48 4.85
C THR A 278 -24.78 10.58 4.60
N GLY A 279 -24.56 9.29 4.39
CA GLY A 279 -25.61 8.28 4.24
C GLY A 279 -25.91 7.54 5.55
N ALA A 280 -26.41 6.33 5.43
CA ALA A 280 -26.77 5.51 6.59
C ALA A 280 -25.55 4.76 7.15
N ARG A 281 -25.53 4.59 8.49
CA ARG A 281 -24.70 3.60 9.17
C ARG A 281 -25.54 2.35 9.40
N LYS A 282 -25.01 1.16 9.03
CA LYS A 282 -25.78 -0.09 9.03
C LYS A 282 -25.05 -1.24 9.69
N GLY A 283 -25.82 -2.15 10.30
CA GLY A 283 -25.34 -3.37 10.92
C GLY A 283 -24.39 -3.08 12.07
N GLN A 284 -23.24 -3.77 12.11
CA GLN A 284 -22.23 -3.61 13.16
C GLN A 284 -21.60 -2.20 13.20
N CYS A 285 -21.78 -1.40 12.15
CA CYS A 285 -21.26 -0.04 12.05
C CYS A 285 -22.28 1.05 12.48
N THR A 286 -23.39 0.70 13.06
CA THR A 286 -24.46 1.68 13.43
C THR A 286 -23.95 2.72 14.42
N GLY A 287 -23.02 2.38 15.30
CA GLY A 287 -22.46 3.27 16.34
C GLY A 287 -21.21 4.04 15.96
N LEU A 288 -20.65 3.88 14.73
CA LEU A 288 -19.33 4.43 14.36
C LEU A 288 -19.38 5.84 13.77
#